data_07d88ed9e5509992a7ef3a41b91f9393
#
_entry.id   07d88ed9e5509992a7ef3a41b91f9393
#
_cell.length_a   1.000
_cell.length_b   1.000
_cell.length_c   1.000
_cell.angle_alpha   90.00
_cell.angle_beta   90.00
_cell.angle_gamma   90.00
#
_symmetry.space_group_name_H-M   'P 1'
#
loop_
_entity.id
_entity.type
_entity.pdbx_description
1 polymer ?
#
loop_
_entity_poly.entity_id
_entity_poly.type
_entity_poly.pdbx_seq_one_letter_code
_entity_poly.pdbx_strand_id
1 'polypeptide(L)'
;MTFFLLPKLLNTIMPDMINILFEKEEKQDNEGISKSLKFYLNSMKKKIDDINSEWDIYKKYTNPFEYIHSIISNQQKISISKLKPLSRSFYKMIEIYSIFNLSDEFQNNIKSFHLAEGPGGFIEAFIFLRKNLLDQYYGMTLISEDQNIPSWKKSKLFLQKHSNIFIENGIDKTGNLLSKENLLYCLEKYNNSMDIITGD
;
A
#
# COMPACT_ATOMS: atom_id res chain seq x y z
N MET A 1 -17.62 8.76 -16.64
CA MET A 1 -16.89 8.24 -15.46
C MET A 1 -17.81 8.35 -14.27
N THR A 2 -18.04 7.26 -13.56
CA THR A 2 -18.86 7.28 -12.35
C THR A 2 -17.92 7.52 -11.17
N PHE A 3 -18.08 8.62 -10.46
CA PHE A 3 -17.30 8.92 -9.27
C PHE A 3 -18.12 8.51 -8.05
N PHE A 4 -17.49 7.76 -7.16
CA PHE A 4 -18.02 7.52 -5.82
C PHE A 4 -17.26 8.42 -4.84
N LEU A 5 -17.98 9.37 -4.26
CA LEU A 5 -17.46 10.13 -3.14
C LEU A 5 -17.67 9.32 -1.85
N LEU A 6 -16.60 8.98 -1.18
CA LEU A 6 -16.71 8.41 0.15
C LEU A 6 -17.30 9.45 1.11
N PRO A 7 -18.27 9.06 1.96
CA PRO A 7 -18.80 9.97 2.95
C PRO A 7 -17.69 10.44 3.90
N LYS A 8 -17.58 11.73 4.13
CA LYS A 8 -16.71 12.27 5.17
C LYS A 8 -17.34 11.94 6.54
N LEU A 9 -16.55 11.38 7.43
CA LEU A 9 -16.95 11.26 8.82
C LEU A 9 -17.00 12.67 9.42
N LEU A 10 -18.16 13.03 9.93
CA LEU A 10 -18.37 14.33 10.61
C LEU A 10 -17.83 14.33 12.04
N ASN A 11 -17.63 13.15 12.60
CA ASN A 11 -17.16 12.98 13.98
C ASN A 11 -15.76 12.36 13.98
N THR A 12 -14.94 12.81 14.91
CA THR A 12 -13.65 12.18 15.20
C THR A 12 -13.88 10.75 15.69
N ILE A 13 -13.21 9.77 15.10
CA ILE A 13 -13.21 8.41 15.62
C ILE A 13 -12.35 8.38 16.87
N MET A 14 -12.98 8.10 18.00
CA MET A 14 -12.26 7.96 19.26
C MET A 14 -11.74 6.52 19.39
N PRO A 15 -10.59 6.29 20.06
CA PRO A 15 -10.01 4.96 20.21
C PRO A 15 -10.95 3.92 20.82
N ASP A 16 -11.86 4.33 21.69
CA ASP A 16 -12.88 3.49 22.33
C ASP A 16 -14.01 3.04 21.39
N MET A 17 -14.13 3.65 20.22
CA MET A 17 -15.06 3.23 19.16
C MET A 17 -14.49 2.08 18.31
N ILE A 18 -13.21 1.74 18.50
CA ILE A 18 -12.55 0.66 17.75
C ILE A 18 -12.33 -0.51 18.69
N ASN A 19 -13.03 -1.62 18.46
CA ASN A 19 -12.82 -2.86 19.20
C ASN A 19 -12.14 -3.89 18.29
N ILE A 20 -11.00 -4.39 18.73
CA ILE A 20 -10.31 -5.50 18.05
C ILE A 20 -10.56 -6.76 18.86
N LEU A 21 -11.28 -7.70 18.28
CA LEU A 21 -11.59 -8.99 18.88
C LEU A 21 -10.74 -10.06 18.21
N PHE A 22 -9.99 -10.82 19.02
CA PHE A 22 -9.31 -12.02 18.55
C PHE A 22 -10.20 -13.23 18.84
N GLU A 23 -10.76 -13.83 17.81
CA GLU A 23 -11.49 -15.08 17.92
C GLU A 23 -10.52 -16.24 17.68
N LYS A 24 -10.50 -17.23 18.61
CA LYS A 24 -9.66 -18.42 18.50
C LYS A 24 -10.22 -19.47 17.52
N GLU A 25 -11.49 -19.38 17.19
CA GLU A 25 -12.13 -20.27 16.22
C GLU A 25 -12.44 -19.44 14.96
N GLU A 26 -12.01 -19.94 13.81
CA GLU A 26 -12.51 -19.47 12.52
C GLU A 26 -14.00 -19.75 12.46
N LYS A 27 -14.82 -18.84 12.97
CA LYS A 27 -16.21 -18.78 12.51
C LYS A 27 -16.11 -18.58 11.01
N GLN A 28 -16.54 -19.59 10.26
CA GLN A 28 -16.77 -19.41 8.83
C GLN A 28 -17.76 -18.25 8.68
N ASP A 29 -17.20 -17.06 8.53
CA ASP A 29 -17.97 -15.85 8.34
C ASP A 29 -18.57 -15.87 6.93
N ASN A 30 -19.65 -16.67 6.82
CA ASN A 30 -20.41 -16.82 5.59
C ASN A 30 -21.39 -15.66 5.36
N GLU A 31 -21.43 -14.71 6.28
CA GLU A 31 -22.34 -13.57 6.23
C GLU A 31 -21.67 -12.34 5.59
N GLY A 32 -21.38 -12.41 4.31
CA GLY A 32 -21.10 -11.20 3.53
C GLY A 32 -22.40 -10.39 3.36
N ILE A 33 -22.25 -9.07 3.14
CA ILE A 33 -23.35 -8.10 2.91
C ILE A 33 -24.38 -8.63 1.90
N SER A 34 -23.94 -9.45 0.94
CA SER A 34 -24.80 -10.12 -0.03
C SER A 34 -24.24 -11.50 -0.37
N LYS A 35 -24.96 -12.54 0.02
CA LYS A 35 -24.59 -13.96 -0.27
C LYS A 35 -24.55 -14.21 -1.79
N SER A 36 -25.49 -13.65 -2.55
CA SER A 36 -25.54 -13.78 -4.01
C SER A 36 -24.34 -13.10 -4.66
N LEU A 37 -23.99 -11.87 -4.25
CA LEU A 37 -22.83 -11.15 -4.79
C LEU A 37 -21.53 -11.91 -4.49
N LYS A 38 -21.36 -12.42 -3.27
CA LYS A 38 -20.20 -13.25 -2.89
C LYS A 38 -20.11 -14.52 -3.75
N PHE A 39 -21.25 -15.19 -3.98
CA PHE A 39 -21.31 -16.38 -4.84
C PHE A 39 -20.88 -16.05 -6.28
N TYR A 40 -21.44 -15.00 -6.89
CA TYR A 40 -21.10 -14.60 -8.25
C TYR A 40 -19.63 -14.13 -8.36
N LEU A 41 -19.15 -13.36 -7.39
CA LEU A 41 -17.76 -12.93 -7.35
C LEU A 41 -16.80 -14.13 -7.31
N ASN A 42 -17.06 -15.09 -6.42
CA ASN A 42 -16.23 -16.28 -6.30
C ASN A 42 -16.31 -17.17 -7.55
N SER A 43 -17.50 -17.28 -8.15
CA SER A 43 -17.69 -18.02 -9.40
C SER A 43 -16.90 -17.37 -10.55
N MET A 44 -16.87 -16.03 -10.63
CA MET A 44 -16.09 -15.32 -11.64
C MET A 44 -14.59 -15.43 -11.38
N LYS A 45 -14.16 -15.34 -10.13
CA LYS A 45 -12.74 -15.50 -9.78
C LYS A 45 -12.19 -16.88 -10.15
N LYS A 46 -12.97 -17.94 -9.96
CA LYS A 46 -12.58 -19.30 -10.36
C LYS A 46 -12.31 -19.44 -11.85
N LYS A 47 -12.97 -18.65 -12.70
CA LYS A 47 -12.71 -18.66 -14.15
C LYS A 47 -11.30 -18.14 -14.52
N ILE A 48 -10.66 -17.39 -13.63
CA ILE A 48 -9.28 -16.96 -13.83
C ILE A 48 -8.34 -18.16 -13.78
N ASP A 49 -8.67 -19.15 -12.96
CA ASP A 49 -7.87 -20.38 -12.82
C ASP A 49 -7.78 -21.15 -14.15
N ASP A 50 -8.86 -21.11 -14.95
CA ASP A 50 -8.93 -21.79 -16.25
C ASP A 50 -8.01 -21.14 -17.30
N ILE A 51 -7.69 -19.84 -17.14
CA ILE A 51 -6.87 -19.04 -18.05
C ILE A 51 -5.59 -18.50 -17.39
N ASN A 52 -5.18 -19.10 -16.30
CA ASN A 52 -4.11 -18.58 -15.44
C ASN A 52 -2.79 -18.34 -16.23
N SER A 53 -2.44 -19.24 -17.16
CA SER A 53 -1.25 -19.11 -18.03
C SER A 53 -1.31 -17.90 -18.97
N GLU A 54 -2.51 -17.44 -19.34
CA GLU A 54 -2.73 -16.33 -20.27
C GLU A 54 -3.25 -15.07 -19.55
N TRP A 55 -3.54 -15.17 -18.26
CA TRP A 55 -4.12 -14.09 -17.48
C TRP A 55 -3.32 -12.78 -17.58
N ASP A 56 -2.00 -12.86 -17.52
CA ASP A 56 -1.12 -11.69 -17.64
C ASP A 56 -1.18 -11.01 -19.02
N ILE A 57 -1.62 -11.73 -20.03
CA ILE A 57 -1.85 -11.20 -21.37
C ILE A 57 -3.23 -10.54 -21.41
N TYR A 58 -4.28 -11.26 -21.01
CA TYR A 58 -5.66 -10.78 -21.10
C TYR A 58 -5.93 -9.54 -20.23
N LYS A 59 -5.39 -9.48 -19.03
CA LYS A 59 -5.56 -8.29 -18.18
C LYS A 59 -5.02 -7.01 -18.82
N LYS A 60 -4.01 -7.10 -19.68
CA LYS A 60 -3.46 -5.94 -20.39
C LYS A 60 -4.39 -5.42 -21.48
N TYR A 61 -5.20 -6.28 -22.09
CA TYR A 61 -6.20 -5.87 -23.07
C TYR A 61 -7.46 -5.28 -22.44
N THR A 62 -7.84 -5.80 -21.27
CA THR A 62 -9.08 -5.44 -20.60
C THR A 62 -8.91 -4.29 -19.61
N ASN A 63 -7.69 -4.07 -19.12
CA ASN A 63 -7.39 -3.04 -18.12
C ASN A 63 -6.29 -2.08 -18.61
N PRO A 64 -6.64 -0.89 -19.13
CA PRO A 64 -5.64 0.08 -19.58
C PRO A 64 -4.72 0.59 -18.45
N PHE A 65 -5.12 0.48 -17.19
CA PHE A 65 -4.28 0.85 -16.05
C PHE A 65 -3.08 -0.09 -15.84
N GLU A 66 -3.04 -1.25 -16.52
CA GLU A 66 -1.83 -2.08 -16.56
C GLU A 66 -0.67 -1.35 -17.25
N TYR A 67 -0.95 -0.36 -18.10
CA TYR A 67 0.04 0.47 -18.80
C TYR A 67 0.31 1.81 -18.12
N ILE A 68 -0.23 2.06 -16.93
CA ILE A 68 0.03 3.31 -16.20
C ILE A 68 1.52 3.46 -15.91
N HIS A 69 2.18 2.35 -15.70
CA HIS A 69 3.61 2.22 -15.46
C HIS A 69 4.32 1.67 -16.69
N SER A 70 5.52 2.14 -16.97
CA SER A 70 6.27 1.80 -18.18
C SER A 70 6.46 0.28 -18.38
N ILE A 71 5.92 -0.24 -19.47
CA ILE A 71 6.10 -1.62 -19.90
C ILE A 71 6.92 -1.63 -21.19
N ILE A 72 7.83 -2.57 -21.31
CA ILE A 72 8.55 -2.82 -22.56
C ILE A 72 7.80 -3.90 -23.33
N SER A 73 7.23 -3.55 -24.47
CA SER A 73 6.63 -4.49 -25.41
C SER A 73 7.23 -4.26 -26.79
N ASN A 74 7.73 -5.31 -27.43
CA ASN A 74 8.34 -5.23 -28.77
C ASN A 74 9.36 -4.09 -28.90
N GLN A 75 10.25 -3.94 -27.91
CA GLN A 75 11.28 -2.89 -27.83
C GLN A 75 10.72 -1.45 -27.68
N GLN A 76 9.42 -1.28 -27.58
CA GLN A 76 8.80 0.01 -27.33
C GLN A 76 8.39 0.14 -25.87
N LYS A 77 8.65 1.32 -25.30
CA LYS A 77 8.12 1.67 -23.98
C LYS A 77 6.69 2.18 -24.15
N ILE A 78 5.75 1.43 -23.60
CA ILE A 78 4.36 1.84 -23.51
C ILE A 78 4.11 2.31 -22.08
N SER A 79 3.62 3.54 -21.92
CA SER A 79 3.24 4.08 -20.61
C SER A 79 2.22 5.20 -20.79
N ILE A 80 1.15 5.15 -20.00
CA ILE A 80 0.17 6.23 -19.92
C ILE A 80 0.75 7.40 -19.14
N SER A 81 1.47 7.12 -18.05
CA SER A 81 2.13 8.14 -17.24
C SER A 81 3.52 8.46 -17.75
N LYS A 82 3.89 9.74 -17.67
CA LYS A 82 5.27 10.20 -17.89
C LYS A 82 6.18 9.92 -16.70
N LEU A 83 5.59 9.69 -15.52
CA LEU A 83 6.32 9.36 -14.29
C LEU A 83 6.78 7.90 -14.33
N LYS A 84 7.92 7.64 -13.69
CA LYS A 84 8.51 6.29 -13.57
C LYS A 84 8.75 5.98 -12.10
N PRO A 85 7.69 5.77 -11.31
CA PRO A 85 7.83 5.49 -9.90
C PRO A 85 8.38 4.08 -9.65
N LEU A 86 8.79 3.84 -8.41
CA LEU A 86 9.29 2.54 -7.93
C LEU A 86 8.25 1.43 -8.10
N SER A 87 6.97 1.75 -7.91
CA SER A 87 5.87 0.81 -8.05
C SER A 87 4.56 1.50 -8.44
N ARG A 88 3.56 0.71 -8.84
CA ARG A 88 2.21 1.22 -9.13
C ARG A 88 1.47 1.74 -7.90
N SER A 89 1.87 1.32 -6.70
CA SER A 89 1.31 1.83 -5.46
C SER A 89 1.49 3.34 -5.30
N PHE A 90 2.52 3.92 -5.90
CA PHE A 90 2.69 5.37 -6.01
C PHE A 90 1.41 6.08 -6.49
N TYR A 91 0.77 5.57 -7.56
CA TYR A 91 -0.44 6.19 -8.10
C TYR A 91 -1.66 6.02 -7.20
N LYS A 92 -1.75 4.88 -6.49
CA LYS A 92 -2.78 4.67 -5.48
C LYS A 92 -2.67 5.72 -4.37
N MET A 93 -1.44 5.97 -3.89
CA MET A 93 -1.23 6.97 -2.85
C MET A 93 -1.49 8.39 -3.33
N ILE A 94 -1.14 8.74 -4.58
CA ILE A 94 -1.51 10.03 -5.18
C ILE A 94 -3.03 10.22 -5.16
N GLU A 95 -3.78 9.19 -5.55
CA GLU A 95 -5.24 9.22 -5.55
C GLU A 95 -5.80 9.37 -4.15
N ILE A 96 -5.36 8.55 -3.19
CA ILE A 96 -5.76 8.63 -1.78
C ILE A 96 -5.47 10.03 -1.22
N TYR A 97 -4.27 10.53 -1.43
CA TYR A 97 -3.84 11.85 -0.97
C TYR A 97 -4.77 12.96 -1.47
N SER A 98 -5.18 12.87 -2.74
CA SER A 98 -6.07 13.85 -3.36
C SER A 98 -7.52 13.71 -2.89
N ILE A 99 -8.04 12.47 -2.80
CA ILE A 99 -9.44 12.22 -2.39
C ILE A 99 -9.69 12.70 -0.96
N PHE A 100 -8.75 12.42 -0.05
CA PHE A 100 -8.87 12.80 1.36
C PHE A 100 -8.33 14.19 1.67
N ASN A 101 -7.84 14.92 0.66
CA ASN A 101 -7.29 16.27 0.81
C ASN A 101 -6.20 16.34 1.90
N LEU A 102 -5.29 15.37 1.92
CA LEU A 102 -4.28 15.24 2.97
C LEU A 102 -3.30 16.42 3.03
N SER A 103 -3.23 17.24 1.97
CA SER A 103 -2.46 18.49 1.99
C SER A 103 -2.96 19.48 3.02
N ASP A 104 -4.27 19.58 3.20
CA ASP A 104 -4.87 20.52 4.16
C ASP A 104 -4.83 19.98 5.59
N GLU A 105 -4.91 18.66 5.74
CA GLU A 105 -4.82 18.02 7.06
C GLU A 105 -3.39 18.08 7.63
N PHE A 106 -2.38 17.93 6.76
CA PHE A 106 -0.97 17.85 7.16
C PHE A 106 -0.16 19.06 6.67
N GLN A 107 -0.41 20.23 7.22
CA GLN A 107 0.29 21.47 6.85
C GLN A 107 1.72 21.56 7.40
N ASN A 108 1.98 20.93 8.56
CA ASN A 108 3.28 20.91 9.21
C ASN A 108 4.12 19.69 8.78
N ASN A 109 5.32 19.57 9.37
CA ASN A 109 6.14 18.37 9.22
C ASN A 109 5.40 17.15 9.77
N ILE A 110 5.51 16.03 9.06
CA ILE A 110 4.87 14.79 9.47
C ILE A 110 5.88 13.68 9.72
N LYS A 111 5.44 12.73 10.54
CA LYS A 111 6.02 11.40 10.64
C LYS A 111 5.01 10.38 10.14
N SER A 112 5.37 9.62 9.13
CA SER A 112 4.49 8.59 8.58
C SER A 112 5.12 7.21 8.68
N PHE A 113 4.27 6.19 8.88
CA PHE A 113 4.70 4.80 8.90
C PHE A 113 3.95 4.01 7.83
N HIS A 114 4.68 3.32 6.96
CA HIS A 114 4.16 2.61 5.81
C HIS A 114 4.40 1.11 5.95
N LEU A 115 3.32 0.35 6.09
CA LEU A 115 3.32 -1.10 6.24
C LEU A 115 3.34 -1.79 4.88
N ALA A 116 4.07 -2.89 4.76
CA ALA A 116 4.26 -3.64 3.51
C ALA A 116 4.79 -2.79 2.34
N GLU A 117 5.62 -1.82 2.62
CA GLU A 117 5.95 -0.68 1.76
C GLU A 117 6.89 -1.03 0.58
N GLY A 118 7.60 -2.14 0.61
CA GLY A 118 8.55 -2.47 -0.47
C GLY A 118 7.89 -2.46 -1.86
N PRO A 119 8.46 -1.77 -2.83
CA PRO A 119 9.75 -1.07 -2.87
C PRO A 119 9.73 0.44 -2.52
N GLY A 120 8.68 0.99 -1.92
CA GLY A 120 8.66 2.39 -1.48
C GLY A 120 7.73 3.31 -2.26
N GLY A 121 6.67 2.78 -2.86
CA GLY A 121 5.77 3.55 -3.72
C GLY A 121 4.94 4.59 -2.97
N PHE A 122 4.49 4.29 -1.76
CA PHE A 122 3.75 5.25 -0.94
C PHE A 122 4.66 6.37 -0.42
N ILE A 123 5.84 6.01 0.09
CA ILE A 123 6.85 6.99 0.51
C ILE A 123 7.24 7.90 -0.65
N GLU A 124 7.48 7.34 -1.84
CA GLU A 124 7.81 8.12 -3.04
C GLU A 124 6.69 9.11 -3.39
N ALA A 125 5.43 8.71 -3.25
CA ALA A 125 4.28 9.58 -3.48
C ALA A 125 4.21 10.73 -2.46
N PHE A 126 4.43 10.45 -1.18
CA PHE A 126 4.49 11.49 -0.15
C PHE A 126 5.60 12.50 -0.43
N ILE A 127 6.80 12.03 -0.72
CA ILE A 127 7.96 12.90 -1.06
C ILE A 127 7.64 13.75 -2.30
N PHE A 128 7.02 13.15 -3.32
CA PHE A 128 6.66 13.84 -4.55
C PHE A 128 5.64 14.96 -4.32
N LEU A 129 4.63 14.71 -3.48
CA LEU A 129 3.55 15.65 -3.22
C LEU A 129 3.95 16.74 -2.21
N ARG A 130 4.59 16.34 -1.13
CA ARG A 130 4.87 17.24 -0.01
C ARG A 130 6.15 18.05 -0.19
N LYS A 131 7.18 17.48 -0.81
CA LYS A 131 8.48 18.14 -1.05
C LYS A 131 9.09 18.78 0.20
N ASN A 132 8.77 18.24 1.37
CA ASN A 132 9.22 18.75 2.65
C ASN A 132 10.35 17.87 3.20
N LEU A 133 11.55 18.41 3.30
CA LEU A 133 12.74 17.69 3.76
C LEU A 133 12.74 17.41 5.26
N LEU A 134 11.85 18.06 6.02
CA LEU A 134 11.73 17.88 7.46
C LEU A 134 10.73 16.76 7.83
N ASP A 135 9.96 16.27 6.85
CA ASP A 135 9.12 15.09 7.04
C ASP A 135 9.99 13.85 7.30
N GLN A 136 9.46 12.91 8.06
CA GLN A 136 10.11 11.63 8.35
C GLN A 136 9.21 10.48 7.89
N TYR A 137 9.75 9.63 7.03
CA TYR A 137 9.03 8.51 6.43
C TYR A 137 9.62 7.19 6.90
N TYR A 138 8.85 6.39 7.60
CA TYR A 138 9.23 5.07 8.07
C TYR A 138 8.56 4.02 7.20
N GLY A 139 9.32 3.05 6.72
CA GLY A 139 8.80 1.96 5.91
C GLY A 139 9.22 0.60 6.44
N MET A 140 8.27 -0.33 6.53
CA MET A 140 8.53 -1.70 6.94
C MET A 140 8.02 -2.66 5.88
N THR A 141 8.85 -3.61 5.49
CA THR A 141 8.49 -4.67 4.54
C THR A 141 9.32 -5.92 4.81
N LEU A 142 8.77 -7.08 4.44
CA LEU A 142 9.49 -8.35 4.59
C LEU A 142 10.81 -8.32 3.81
N ILE A 143 11.89 -8.68 4.50
CA ILE A 143 13.20 -8.87 3.90
C ILE A 143 13.28 -10.33 3.44
N SER A 144 13.39 -10.52 2.13
CA SER A 144 13.48 -11.85 1.51
C SER A 144 14.51 -11.86 0.41
N GLU A 145 15.18 -12.98 0.24
CA GLU A 145 16.06 -13.23 -0.90
C GLU A 145 15.27 -13.61 -2.15
N ASP A 146 14.03 -14.07 -1.99
CA ASP A 146 13.14 -14.38 -3.12
C ASP A 146 12.91 -13.11 -3.97
N GLN A 147 13.16 -13.24 -5.27
CA GLN A 147 12.98 -12.14 -6.22
C GLN A 147 11.52 -11.79 -6.48
N ASN A 148 10.60 -12.71 -6.21
CA ASN A 148 9.17 -12.49 -6.38
C ASN A 148 8.57 -11.66 -5.25
N ILE A 149 9.22 -11.59 -4.10
CA ILE A 149 8.76 -10.80 -2.96
C ILE A 149 9.27 -9.37 -3.12
N PRO A 150 8.37 -8.38 -3.22
CA PRO A 150 8.74 -6.98 -3.22
C PRO A 150 9.55 -6.64 -1.95
N SER A 151 10.67 -5.97 -2.13
CA SER A 151 11.54 -5.55 -1.04
C SER A 151 12.24 -4.26 -1.44
N TRP A 152 13.14 -3.75 -0.62
CA TRP A 152 13.93 -2.55 -0.88
C TRP A 152 14.98 -2.68 -1.99
N LYS A 153 15.10 -3.85 -2.65
CA LYS A 153 16.14 -4.12 -3.66
C LYS A 153 16.16 -3.10 -4.82
N LYS A 154 14.96 -2.68 -5.27
CA LYS A 154 14.81 -1.71 -6.37
C LYS A 154 14.98 -0.26 -5.93
N SER A 155 15.01 0.01 -4.64
CA SER A 155 14.91 1.36 -4.06
C SER A 155 16.26 1.93 -3.63
N LYS A 156 17.36 1.23 -3.84
CA LYS A 156 18.69 1.62 -3.32
C LYS A 156 19.06 3.08 -3.64
N LEU A 157 18.91 3.48 -4.88
CA LEU A 157 19.23 4.86 -5.29
C LEU A 157 18.25 5.89 -4.71
N PHE A 158 16.99 5.52 -4.61
CA PHE A 158 15.97 6.37 -4.01
C PHE A 158 16.24 6.59 -2.53
N LEU A 159 16.52 5.54 -1.77
CA LEU A 159 16.86 5.61 -0.35
C LEU A 159 18.14 6.41 -0.10
N GLN A 160 19.15 6.26 -0.95
CA GLN A 160 20.39 7.06 -0.86
C GLN A 160 20.17 8.55 -1.10
N LYS A 161 19.19 8.90 -1.94
CA LYS A 161 18.85 10.28 -2.28
C LYS A 161 18.07 10.99 -1.17
N HIS A 162 17.33 10.26 -0.37
CA HIS A 162 16.39 10.79 0.62
C HIS A 162 16.76 10.36 2.03
N SER A 163 17.51 11.20 2.74
CA SER A 163 18.01 10.92 4.11
C SER A 163 16.92 10.93 5.17
N ASN A 164 15.72 11.39 4.84
CA ASN A 164 14.55 11.42 5.71
C ASN A 164 13.66 10.17 5.60
N ILE A 165 14.16 9.12 4.93
CA ILE A 165 13.51 7.81 4.90
C ILE A 165 14.23 6.87 5.87
N PHE A 166 13.46 6.20 6.70
CA PHE A 166 13.94 5.26 7.72
C PHE A 166 13.33 3.88 7.48
N ILE A 167 14.18 2.87 7.32
CA ILE A 167 13.72 1.49 7.16
C ILE A 167 13.62 0.83 8.53
N GLU A 168 12.42 0.37 8.86
CA GLU A 168 12.16 -0.42 10.05
C GLU A 168 12.13 -1.91 9.70
N ASN A 169 12.87 -2.70 10.42
CA ASN A 169 12.98 -4.14 10.19
C ASN A 169 12.41 -4.99 11.34
N GLY A 170 11.92 -4.34 12.39
CA GLY A 170 11.46 -4.99 13.60
C GLY A 170 12.62 -5.48 14.49
N ILE A 171 12.27 -6.10 15.61
CA ILE A 171 13.24 -6.61 16.59
C ILE A 171 14.04 -7.80 16.04
N ASP A 172 13.40 -8.65 15.24
CA ASP A 172 14.02 -9.82 14.60
C ASP A 172 14.74 -9.48 13.29
N LYS A 173 14.69 -8.24 12.86
CA LYS A 173 15.31 -7.70 11.63
C LYS A 173 14.80 -8.34 10.32
N THR A 174 13.66 -8.99 10.35
CA THR A 174 13.06 -9.62 9.15
C THR A 174 12.11 -8.71 8.38
N GLY A 175 11.62 -7.65 9.03
CA GLY A 175 10.55 -6.80 8.48
C GLY A 175 9.20 -7.51 8.38
N ASN A 176 9.03 -8.66 9.06
CA ASN A 176 7.81 -9.43 9.03
C ASN A 176 6.71 -8.78 9.89
N LEU A 177 5.67 -8.28 9.23
CA LEU A 177 4.51 -7.64 9.87
C LEU A 177 3.60 -8.63 10.60
N LEU A 178 3.71 -9.93 10.30
CA LEU A 178 2.93 -10.98 10.96
C LEU A 178 3.60 -11.48 12.25
N SER A 179 4.84 -11.06 12.54
CA SER A 179 5.51 -11.37 13.81
C SER A 179 4.92 -10.52 14.93
N LYS A 180 4.40 -11.17 15.95
CA LYS A 180 3.89 -10.51 17.16
C LYS A 180 4.98 -9.70 17.86
N GLU A 181 6.19 -10.21 17.89
CA GLU A 181 7.35 -9.57 18.50
C GLU A 181 7.70 -8.27 17.79
N ASN A 182 7.66 -8.26 16.44
CA ASN A 182 7.87 -7.07 15.64
C ASN A 182 6.76 -6.04 15.86
N LEU A 183 5.50 -6.50 15.96
CA LEU A 183 4.37 -5.62 16.24
C LEU A 183 4.53 -4.92 17.60
N LEU A 184 4.81 -5.69 18.65
CA LEU A 184 4.98 -5.15 19.99
C LEU A 184 6.17 -4.17 20.05
N TYR A 185 7.28 -4.51 19.42
CA TYR A 185 8.44 -3.62 19.29
C TYR A 185 8.09 -2.30 18.60
N CYS A 186 7.35 -2.35 17.48
CA CYS A 186 6.94 -1.15 16.77
C CYS A 186 5.94 -0.31 17.59
N LEU A 187 5.00 -0.95 18.30
CA LEU A 187 4.07 -0.26 19.19
C LEU A 187 4.81 0.48 20.30
N GLU A 188 5.77 -0.15 20.94
CA GLU A 188 6.57 0.48 22.00
C GLU A 188 7.40 1.64 21.46
N LYS A 189 8.11 1.42 20.35
CA LYS A 189 9.03 2.38 19.75
C LYS A 189 8.35 3.62 19.17
N TYR A 190 7.18 3.45 18.56
CA TYR A 190 6.49 4.49 17.80
C TYR A 190 5.18 4.94 18.43
N ASN A 191 4.90 4.56 19.66
CA ASN A 191 3.67 4.90 20.36
C ASN A 191 3.39 6.41 20.30
N ASN A 192 2.19 6.78 19.81
CA ASN A 192 1.72 8.17 19.69
C ASN A 192 2.71 9.12 18.98
N SER A 193 3.57 8.61 18.11
CA SER A 193 4.60 9.42 17.44
C SER A 193 4.41 9.57 15.94
N MET A 194 3.40 8.91 15.35
CA MET A 194 3.11 8.94 13.93
C MET A 194 1.84 9.73 13.64
N ASP A 195 1.90 10.61 12.65
CA ASP A 195 0.76 11.40 12.20
C ASP A 195 -0.12 10.61 11.24
N ILE A 196 0.48 9.70 10.46
CA ILE A 196 -0.23 8.85 9.51
C ILE A 196 0.41 7.47 9.40
N ILE A 197 -0.44 6.45 9.32
CA ILE A 197 -0.04 5.07 9.05
C ILE A 197 -0.77 4.59 7.79
N THR A 198 -0.05 3.96 6.89
CA THR A 198 -0.62 3.41 5.65
C THR A 198 -0.20 1.96 5.46
N GLY A 199 -0.93 1.23 4.60
CA GLY A 199 -0.58 -0.12 4.16
C GLY A 199 -1.26 -0.44 2.82
N ASP A 200 -0.63 -1.29 1.99
CA ASP A 200 -1.15 -1.71 0.67
C ASP A 200 -1.21 -3.24 0.55
#